data_a7bbd8945e8d0cda0c4033a4843c3136
#
_entry.id   a7bbd8945e8d0cda0c4033a4843c3136
#
_cell.length_a   1.000
_cell.length_b   1.000
_cell.length_c   1.000
_cell.angle_alpha   90.00
_cell.angle_beta   90.00
_cell.angle_gamma   90.00
#
_symmetry.space_group_name_H-M   'P 1'
#
loop_
_entity.id
_entity.type
_entity.pdbx_description
1 polymer ?
#
loop_
_entity_poly.entity_id
_entity_poly.type
_entity_poly.pdbx_seq_one_letter_code
_entity_poly.pdbx_strand_id
1 'polypeptide(L)'
;MNNKRIYISGAIAHHDIDERKAAFAAAAHKLREEGFTPINPFDNGLPDSEDWRRHMRVDIGMLLQCGRIYMLRGWELSKGAKLELDMASSCGIEVMFETHKP
;
A
#
# COMPACT_ATOMS: atom_id res chain seq x y z
N MET A 1 -10.21 -19.81 4.32
CA MET A 1 -10.67 -18.97 3.22
C MET A 1 -9.50 -18.23 2.61
N ASN A 2 -9.41 -18.22 1.28
CA ASN A 2 -8.27 -17.63 0.59
C ASN A 2 -8.52 -16.14 0.32
N ASN A 3 -7.88 -15.25 1.09
CA ASN A 3 -8.00 -13.81 0.92
C ASN A 3 -6.92 -13.34 -0.06
N LYS A 4 -7.31 -13.06 -1.29
CA LYS A 4 -6.38 -12.62 -2.35
C LYS A 4 -6.16 -11.12 -2.37
N ARG A 5 -6.81 -10.38 -1.49
CA ARG A 5 -6.61 -8.92 -1.43
C ARG A 5 -5.23 -8.62 -0.87
N ILE A 6 -4.53 -7.74 -1.57
CA ILE A 6 -3.19 -7.30 -1.18
C ILE A 6 -3.16 -5.78 -1.17
N TYR A 7 -2.80 -5.20 -0.03
CA TYR A 7 -2.73 -3.76 0.13
C TYR A 7 -1.36 -3.26 -0.32
N ILE A 8 -1.34 -2.23 -1.16
CA ILE A 8 -0.09 -1.64 -1.65
C ILE A 8 0.31 -0.50 -0.72
N SER A 9 1.51 -0.60 -0.14
CA SER A 9 2.03 0.40 0.79
C SER A 9 3.36 0.96 0.29
N GLY A 10 3.53 2.26 0.42
CA GLY A 10 4.76 2.92 -0.01
C GLY A 10 4.75 4.40 0.30
N ALA A 11 5.84 5.08 -0.02
CA ALA A 11 5.99 6.51 0.24
C ALA A 11 5.07 7.32 -0.67
N ILE A 12 4.37 8.28 -0.10
CA ILE A 12 3.50 9.22 -0.84
C ILE A 12 3.84 10.65 -0.44
N ALA A 13 3.77 10.96 0.87
CA ALA A 13 4.00 12.31 1.38
C ALA A 13 5.41 12.77 1.05
N HIS A 14 5.54 14.04 0.67
CA HIS A 14 6.82 14.70 0.36
C HIS A 14 7.51 14.15 -0.91
N HIS A 15 6.76 13.45 -1.75
CA HIS A 15 7.23 12.97 -3.05
C HIS A 15 6.33 13.54 -4.15
N ASP A 16 6.79 13.46 -5.40
CA ASP A 16 5.99 13.84 -6.57
C ASP A 16 4.78 12.91 -6.62
N ILE A 17 3.58 13.50 -6.48
CA ILE A 17 2.33 12.73 -6.41
C ILE A 17 2.06 11.93 -7.70
N ASP A 18 2.35 12.52 -8.85
CA ASP A 18 2.10 11.86 -10.13
C ASP A 18 3.04 10.67 -10.31
N GLU A 19 4.30 10.81 -9.90
CA GLU A 19 5.26 9.71 -9.95
C GLU A 19 4.83 8.58 -9.02
N ARG A 20 4.34 8.94 -7.82
CA ARG A 20 3.90 7.92 -6.87
C ARG A 20 2.63 7.20 -7.36
N LYS A 21 1.69 7.95 -7.92
CA LYS A 21 0.50 7.32 -8.52
C LYS A 21 0.88 6.33 -9.61
N ALA A 22 1.85 6.68 -10.44
CA ALA A 22 2.33 5.78 -11.49
C ALA A 22 2.98 4.52 -10.92
N ALA A 23 3.79 4.67 -9.87
CA ALA A 23 4.45 3.53 -9.22
C ALA A 23 3.43 2.59 -8.58
N PHE A 24 2.43 3.14 -7.90
CA PHE A 24 1.37 2.35 -7.28
C PHE A 24 0.52 1.64 -8.34
N ALA A 25 0.21 2.33 -9.44
CA ALA A 25 -0.56 1.74 -10.53
C ALA A 25 0.20 0.59 -11.20
N ALA A 26 1.50 0.75 -11.40
CA ALA A 26 2.34 -0.29 -11.98
C ALA A 26 2.39 -1.53 -11.07
N ALA A 27 2.51 -1.31 -9.76
CA ALA A 27 2.49 -2.40 -8.78
C ALA A 27 1.14 -3.12 -8.81
N ALA A 28 0.03 -2.35 -8.86
CA ALA A 28 -1.30 -2.94 -8.93
C ALA A 28 -1.46 -3.82 -10.16
N HIS A 29 -0.99 -3.33 -11.31
CA HIS A 29 -1.05 -4.10 -12.56
C HIS A 29 -0.29 -5.42 -12.44
N LYS A 30 0.95 -5.36 -11.93
CA LYS A 30 1.79 -6.54 -11.74
C LYS A 30 1.13 -7.56 -10.81
N LEU A 31 0.61 -7.08 -9.68
CA LEU A 31 -0.02 -7.97 -8.70
C LEU A 31 -1.29 -8.62 -9.26
N ARG A 32 -2.05 -7.86 -10.05
CA ARG A 32 -3.26 -8.39 -10.68
C ARG A 32 -2.90 -9.51 -11.67
N GLU A 33 -1.81 -9.34 -12.42
CA GLU A 33 -1.34 -10.39 -13.32
C GLU A 33 -0.89 -11.64 -12.57
N GLU A 34 -0.45 -11.49 -11.33
CA GLU A 34 -0.03 -12.60 -10.48
C GLU A 34 -1.21 -13.26 -9.75
N GLY A 35 -2.43 -12.81 -10.00
CA GLY A 35 -3.63 -13.42 -9.45
C GLY A 35 -4.15 -12.79 -8.15
N PHE A 36 -3.55 -11.69 -7.70
CA PHE A 36 -4.02 -10.98 -6.52
C PHE A 36 -5.07 -9.94 -6.88
N THR A 37 -5.81 -9.49 -5.86
CA THR A 37 -6.71 -8.35 -5.96
C THR A 37 -6.05 -7.17 -5.23
N PRO A 38 -5.37 -6.28 -5.95
CA PRO A 38 -4.65 -5.17 -5.31
C PRO A 38 -5.61 -4.09 -4.80
N ILE A 39 -5.31 -3.59 -3.61
CA ILE A 39 -6.00 -2.47 -3.00
C ILE A 39 -5.03 -1.30 -3.00
N ASN A 40 -5.34 -0.28 -3.80
CA ASN A 40 -4.47 0.88 -4.00
C ASN A 40 -4.97 2.03 -3.14
N PRO A 41 -4.16 2.55 -2.20
CA PRO A 41 -4.63 3.63 -1.33
C PRO A 41 -4.97 4.92 -2.08
N PHE A 42 -4.48 5.12 -3.30
CA PHE A 42 -4.92 6.26 -4.10
C PHE A 42 -6.39 6.17 -4.48
N ASP A 43 -7.00 4.99 -4.35
CA ASP A 43 -8.43 4.78 -4.61
C ASP A 43 -9.24 4.76 -3.30
N ASN A 44 -8.78 5.46 -2.27
CA ASN A 44 -9.44 5.44 -0.96
C ASN A 44 -10.65 6.37 -0.86
N GLY A 45 -10.99 7.07 -1.94
CA GLY A 45 -12.16 7.95 -1.97
C GLY A 45 -11.92 9.36 -1.46
N LEU A 46 -10.71 9.67 -0.98
CA LEU A 46 -10.38 11.00 -0.47
C LEU A 46 -9.57 11.79 -1.51
N PRO A 47 -9.73 13.12 -1.56
CA PRO A 47 -8.87 13.93 -2.42
C PRO A 47 -7.43 13.93 -1.91
N ASP A 48 -6.48 14.13 -2.82
CA ASP A 48 -5.04 14.15 -2.46
C ASP A 48 -4.74 15.21 -1.41
N SER A 49 -5.49 16.30 -1.39
CA SER A 49 -5.30 17.41 -0.46
C SER A 49 -5.83 17.15 0.94
N GLU A 50 -6.50 16.02 1.15
CA GLU A 50 -7.05 15.70 2.46
C GLU A 50 -5.95 15.50 3.49
N ASP A 51 -6.27 15.78 4.76
CA ASP A 51 -5.36 15.61 5.87
C ASP A 51 -4.77 14.19 5.94
N TRP A 52 -3.45 14.13 6.22
CA TRP A 52 -2.72 12.86 6.29
C TRP A 52 -3.32 11.87 7.29
N ARG A 53 -3.77 12.37 8.45
CA ARG A 53 -4.37 11.50 9.48
C ARG A 53 -5.64 10.84 8.97
N ARG A 54 -6.42 11.58 8.17
CA ARG A 54 -7.66 11.03 7.61
C ARG A 54 -7.35 9.99 6.56
N HIS A 55 -6.36 10.23 5.71
CA HIS A 55 -5.89 9.22 4.75
C HIS A 55 -5.45 7.96 5.49
N MET A 56 -4.68 8.10 6.57
CA MET A 56 -4.18 6.93 7.31
C MET A 56 -5.32 6.13 7.95
N ARG A 57 -6.35 6.80 8.47
CA ARG A 57 -7.50 6.09 9.04
C ARG A 57 -8.20 5.23 8.00
N VAL A 58 -8.44 5.79 6.82
CA VAL A 58 -9.11 5.06 5.74
C VAL A 58 -8.21 3.96 5.22
N ASP A 59 -6.93 4.25 4.99
CA ASP A 59 -5.97 3.31 4.44
C ASP A 59 -5.76 2.11 5.35
N ILE A 60 -5.61 2.34 6.64
CA ILE A 60 -5.46 1.24 7.62
C ILE A 60 -6.71 0.37 7.64
N GLY A 61 -7.89 0.98 7.54
CA GLY A 61 -9.14 0.24 7.45
C GLY A 61 -9.16 -0.68 6.23
N MET A 62 -8.68 -0.20 5.08
CA MET A 62 -8.57 -1.01 3.87
C MET A 62 -7.52 -2.13 4.04
N LEU A 63 -6.37 -1.79 4.63
CA LEU A 63 -5.31 -2.77 4.89
C LEU A 63 -5.82 -3.93 5.73
N LEU A 64 -6.59 -3.66 6.76
CA LEU A 64 -7.07 -4.69 7.68
C LEU A 64 -8.07 -5.65 7.02
N GLN A 65 -8.56 -5.32 5.84
CA GLN A 65 -9.43 -6.21 5.04
C GLN A 65 -8.63 -7.13 4.13
N CYS A 66 -7.31 -6.95 4.07
CA CYS A 66 -6.46 -7.69 3.14
C CYS A 66 -5.74 -8.83 3.84
N GLY A 67 -5.39 -9.85 3.06
CA GLY A 67 -4.59 -10.97 3.57
C GLY A 67 -3.09 -10.72 3.47
N ARG A 68 -2.69 -9.73 2.66
CA ARG A 68 -1.27 -9.42 2.42
C ARG A 68 -1.06 -7.92 2.31
N ILE A 69 0.18 -7.50 2.59
CA ILE A 69 0.64 -6.14 2.33
C ILE A 69 1.86 -6.21 1.42
N TYR A 70 1.90 -5.36 0.40
CA TYR A 70 3.00 -5.28 -0.56
C TYR A 70 3.74 -3.97 -0.36
N MET A 71 4.98 -4.06 0.14
CA MET A 71 5.80 -2.89 0.46
C MET A 71 6.60 -2.47 -0.75
N LEU A 72 6.33 -1.28 -1.29
CA LEU A 72 7.09 -0.72 -2.41
C LEU A 72 8.48 -0.29 -1.96
N ARG A 73 9.46 -0.33 -2.86
CA ARG A 73 10.81 0.15 -2.56
C ARG A 73 10.75 1.60 -2.08
N GLY A 74 11.56 1.92 -1.08
CA GLY A 74 11.56 3.24 -0.45
C GLY A 74 10.60 3.38 0.71
N TRP A 75 9.89 2.32 1.07
CA TRP A 75 8.93 2.35 2.18
C TRP A 75 9.57 2.79 3.50
N GLU A 76 10.86 2.50 3.69
CA GLU A 76 11.59 2.82 4.92
C GLU A 76 11.65 4.33 5.18
N LEU A 77 11.49 5.13 4.13
CA LEU A 77 11.55 6.59 4.20
C LEU A 77 10.16 7.20 4.47
N SER A 78 9.14 6.37 4.65
CA SER A 78 7.76 6.82 4.79
C SER A 78 7.21 6.47 6.17
N LYS A 79 6.82 7.50 6.92
CA LYS A 79 6.18 7.30 8.23
C LYS A 79 4.89 6.48 8.08
N GLY A 80 4.09 6.78 7.07
CA GLY A 80 2.82 6.07 6.84
C GLY A 80 3.04 4.62 6.48
N ALA A 81 3.98 4.35 5.57
CA ALA A 81 4.27 2.97 5.16
C ALA A 81 4.81 2.13 6.33
N LYS A 82 5.67 2.73 7.17
CA LYS A 82 6.18 2.03 8.35
C LYS A 82 5.07 1.70 9.34
N LEU A 83 4.14 2.61 9.53
CA LEU A 83 2.98 2.38 10.40
C LEU A 83 2.10 1.27 9.84
N GLU A 84 1.86 1.27 8.54
CA GLU A 84 1.06 0.24 7.89
C GLU A 84 1.73 -1.13 8.01
N LEU A 85 3.04 -1.19 7.83
CA LEU A 85 3.80 -2.44 8.00
C LEU A 85 3.68 -2.97 9.43
N ASP A 86 3.79 -2.08 10.42
CA ASP A 86 3.67 -2.45 11.82
C ASP A 86 2.29 -3.02 12.12
N MET A 87 1.25 -2.35 11.63
CA MET A 87 -0.13 -2.83 11.80
C MET A 87 -0.33 -4.19 11.14
N ALA A 88 0.18 -4.36 9.92
CA ALA A 88 0.06 -5.61 9.19
C ALA A 88 0.74 -6.74 9.94
N SER A 89 1.98 -6.52 10.39
CA SER A 89 2.74 -7.53 11.14
C SER A 89 2.03 -7.90 12.43
N SER A 90 1.52 -6.91 13.15
CA SER A 90 0.85 -7.14 14.42
C SER A 90 -0.47 -7.89 14.27
N CYS A 91 -1.11 -7.76 13.11
CA CYS A 91 -2.42 -8.38 12.85
C CYS A 91 -2.32 -9.68 12.05
N GLY A 92 -1.12 -10.20 11.83
CA GLY A 92 -0.93 -11.48 11.14
C GLY A 92 -1.15 -11.40 9.63
N ILE A 93 -1.05 -10.21 9.04
CA ILE A 93 -1.15 -10.02 7.59
C ILE A 93 0.21 -10.35 6.99
N GLU A 94 0.23 -11.17 5.95
CA GLU A 94 1.47 -11.60 5.32
C GLU A 94 2.16 -10.43 4.62
N VAL A 95 3.48 -10.29 4.84
CA VAL A 95 4.26 -9.18 4.28
C VAL A 95 5.03 -9.65 3.05
N MET A 96 4.89 -8.90 1.95
CA MET A 96 5.66 -9.11 0.73
C MET A 96 6.37 -7.80 0.40
N PHE A 97 7.58 -7.89 -0.10
CA PHE A 97 8.37 -6.72 -0.46
C PHE A 97 8.57 -6.68 -1.97
N GLU A 98 8.53 -5.48 -2.53
CA GLU A 98 8.88 -5.28 -3.93
C GLU A 98 10.35 -5.62 -4.11
N THR A 99 10.64 -6.60 -4.97
CA THR A 99 12.02 -7.04 -5.18
C THR A 99 12.74 -6.09 -6.12
N HIS A 100 14.02 -5.86 -5.80
CA HIS A 100 14.89 -5.07 -6.66
C HIS A 100 15.58 -6.00 -7.65
N LYS A 101 15.34 -5.77 -8.94
CA LYS A 101 16.04 -6.53 -9.97
C LYS A 101 17.40 -5.89 -10.21
N PRO A 102 18.47 -6.68 -10.20
CA PRO A 102 19.81 -6.17 -10.50
C PRO A 102 19.92 -5.65 -11.92
#